data_e09bcc6f679bc0c24c7c333416ccfa26
#
_entry.id   e09bcc6f679bc0c24c7c333416ccfa26
#
_cell.length_a   1.000
_cell.length_b   1.000
_cell.length_c   1.000
_cell.angle_alpha   90.00
_cell.angle_beta   90.00
_cell.angle_gamma   90.00
#
_symmetry.space_group_name_H-M   'P 1'
#
loop_
_entity.id
_entity.type
_entity.pdbx_description
1 polymer ?
#
loop_
_entity_poly.entity_id
_entity_poly.type
_entity_poly.pdbx_seq_one_letter_code
_entity_poly.pdbx_strand_id
1 'polypeptide(L)'
;MNMCVVFVRGDNLIFDSDVLIWAFRGKESASNLLLSAESISISAVTYMEFMQGALNKMELFQIKKFLNVFNVKILDITPEITHLAMLYVESYALSNSMQLADALIAATSITNNETLCTANGKHYKCVPDLQMVLFKVE
;
A
#
# COMPACT_ATOMS: atom_id res chain seq x y z
N MET A 1 19.39 -1.65 -12.13
CA MET A 1 18.30 -1.15 -12.87
C MET A 1 17.35 -0.37 -12.05
N ASN A 2 16.84 0.55 -12.64
CA ASN A 2 16.05 1.43 -11.99
C ASN A 2 14.71 1.04 -11.71
N MET A 3 14.07 1.85 -11.06
CA MET A 3 12.70 1.81 -10.81
C MET A 3 11.96 1.85 -12.09
N CYS A 4 11.17 0.86 -12.35
CA CYS A 4 10.34 0.82 -13.53
C CYS A 4 8.97 1.35 -13.23
N VAL A 5 8.93 2.51 -12.62
CA VAL A 5 7.67 3.09 -12.27
C VAL A 5 7.36 4.17 -13.27
N VAL A 6 6.28 3.98 -13.99
CA VAL A 6 5.73 5.02 -14.83
C VAL A 6 4.31 5.21 -14.37
N PHE A 7 4.01 6.36 -13.83
CA PHE A 7 2.64 6.68 -13.51
C PHE A 7 2.30 8.04 -14.08
N VAL A 8 1.03 8.19 -14.42
CA VAL A 8 0.54 9.42 -15.01
C VAL A 8 0.32 10.42 -13.91
N ARG A 9 0.71 11.65 -14.17
CA ARG A 9 0.48 12.73 -13.23
C ARG A 9 -1.01 12.87 -12.96
N GLY A 10 -1.36 12.91 -11.68
CA GLY A 10 -2.75 13.01 -11.27
C GLY A 10 -3.38 11.68 -10.87
N ASP A 11 -2.62 10.59 -10.97
CA ASP A 11 -3.11 9.31 -10.51
C ASP A 11 -3.24 9.30 -9.00
N ASN A 12 -4.35 8.73 -8.53
CA ASN A 12 -4.55 8.48 -7.11
C ASN A 12 -3.89 7.15 -6.78
N LEU A 13 -2.93 7.19 -5.88
CA LEU A 13 -2.18 6.00 -5.51
C LEU A 13 -2.52 5.57 -4.10
N ILE A 14 -2.70 4.26 -3.95
CA ILE A 14 -2.77 3.62 -2.64
C ILE A 14 -1.46 2.89 -2.44
N PHE A 15 -0.82 3.07 -1.29
CA PHE A 15 0.51 2.52 -1.04
C PHE A 15 0.44 1.32 -0.12
N ASP A 16 1.21 0.29 -0.45
CA ASP A 16 1.44 -0.84 0.43
C ASP A 16 2.39 -0.41 1.56
N SER A 17 2.39 -1.14 2.65
CA SER A 17 3.22 -0.80 3.81
C SER A 17 4.71 -0.79 3.50
N ASP A 18 5.17 -1.65 2.59
CA ASP A 18 6.59 -1.75 2.27
C ASP A 18 7.18 -0.43 1.74
N VAL A 19 6.48 0.23 0.84
CA VAL A 19 6.97 1.50 0.29
C VAL A 19 7.03 2.58 1.36
N LEU A 20 6.00 2.63 2.22
CA LEU A 20 5.96 3.60 3.32
C LEU A 20 7.09 3.35 4.31
N ILE A 21 7.35 2.10 4.65
CA ILE A 21 8.41 1.74 5.58
C ILE A 21 9.77 2.15 5.00
N TRP A 22 10.01 1.88 3.72
CA TRP A 22 11.25 2.30 3.08
C TRP A 22 11.42 3.82 3.12
N ALA A 23 10.36 4.57 2.83
CA ALA A 23 10.41 6.03 2.89
C ALA A 23 10.67 6.53 4.32
N PHE A 24 9.98 5.94 5.29
CA PHE A 24 10.14 6.31 6.69
C PHE A 24 11.57 6.02 7.18
N ARG A 25 12.18 4.95 6.67
CA ARG A 25 13.55 4.58 7.02
C ARG A 25 14.60 5.36 6.23
N GLY A 26 14.18 6.32 5.44
CA GLY A 26 15.10 7.22 4.75
C GLY A 26 15.52 6.82 3.36
N LYS A 27 14.85 5.83 2.75
CA LYS A 27 15.17 5.46 1.37
C LYS A 27 14.69 6.55 0.44
N GLU A 28 15.65 7.22 -0.21
CA GLU A 28 15.36 8.40 -1.02
C GLU A 28 14.42 8.12 -2.19
N SER A 29 14.59 6.97 -2.85
CA SER A 29 13.73 6.62 -3.99
C SER A 29 12.28 6.45 -3.56
N ALA A 30 12.04 5.90 -2.36
CA ALA A 30 10.69 5.76 -1.84
C ALA A 30 10.10 7.12 -1.46
N SER A 31 10.89 7.98 -0.84
CA SER A 31 10.45 9.34 -0.49
C SER A 31 10.12 10.15 -1.75
N ASN A 32 10.94 10.02 -2.78
CA ASN A 32 10.69 10.71 -4.05
C ASN A 32 9.41 10.24 -4.71
N LEU A 33 9.11 8.95 -4.60
CA LEU A 33 7.86 8.42 -5.13
C LEU A 33 6.66 9.02 -4.40
N LEU A 34 6.73 9.11 -3.07
CA LEU A 34 5.66 9.74 -2.30
C LEU A 34 5.48 11.21 -2.69
N LEU A 35 6.58 11.93 -2.85
CA LEU A 35 6.53 13.34 -3.22
C LEU A 35 5.96 13.57 -4.62
N SER A 36 6.12 12.61 -5.52
CA SER A 36 5.62 12.75 -6.87
C SER A 36 4.16 12.38 -7.04
N ALA A 37 3.58 11.70 -6.07
CA ALA A 37 2.17 11.31 -6.13
C ALA A 37 1.27 12.52 -5.88
N GLU A 38 0.19 12.63 -6.62
CA GLU A 38 -0.76 13.71 -6.44
C GLU A 38 -1.53 13.57 -5.13
N SER A 39 -1.93 12.35 -4.82
CA SER A 39 -2.53 12.05 -3.53
C SER A 39 -2.03 10.71 -3.05
N ILE A 40 -1.90 10.58 -1.75
CA ILE A 40 -1.39 9.37 -1.11
C ILE A 40 -2.47 8.81 -0.21
N SER A 41 -2.89 7.58 -0.50
CA SER A 41 -3.86 6.87 0.33
C SER A 41 -3.25 5.58 0.83
N ILE A 42 -3.73 5.11 1.96
CA ILE A 42 -3.38 3.78 2.48
C ILE A 42 -4.63 3.12 3.02
N SER A 43 -4.65 1.80 3.02
CA SER A 43 -5.70 1.06 3.70
C SER A 43 -5.53 1.20 5.21
N ALA A 44 -6.64 1.14 5.94
CA ALA A 44 -6.60 1.07 7.39
C ALA A 44 -5.72 -0.09 7.87
N VAL A 45 -5.69 -1.21 7.14
CA VAL A 45 -4.82 -2.33 7.51
C VAL A 45 -3.35 -1.97 7.36
N THR A 46 -3.00 -1.21 6.34
CA THR A 46 -1.63 -0.72 6.16
C THR A 46 -1.23 0.20 7.31
N TYR A 47 -2.13 1.06 7.71
CA TYR A 47 -1.90 1.93 8.88
C TYR A 47 -1.60 1.10 10.12
N MET A 48 -2.43 0.08 10.37
CA MET A 48 -2.25 -0.80 11.54
C MET A 48 -0.92 -1.56 11.48
N GLU A 49 -0.56 -2.07 10.32
CA GLU A 49 0.72 -2.75 10.14
C GLU A 49 1.90 -1.83 10.42
N PHE A 50 1.82 -0.61 9.92
CA PHE A 50 2.89 0.37 10.10
C PHE A 50 3.05 0.70 11.59
N MET A 51 1.93 0.94 12.27
CA MET A 51 1.95 1.23 13.71
C MET A 51 2.44 0.03 14.53
N GLN A 52 1.98 -1.17 14.16
CA GLN A 52 2.37 -2.39 14.86
C GLN A 52 3.88 -2.65 14.76
N GLY A 53 4.51 -2.19 13.68
CA GLY A 53 5.95 -2.34 13.50
C GLY A 53 6.79 -1.32 14.24
N ALA A 54 6.19 -0.37 14.96
CA ALA A 54 6.95 0.63 15.70
C ALA A 54 7.73 -0.03 16.85
N LEU A 55 8.97 0.40 17.01
CA LEU A 55 9.86 -0.19 18.01
C LEU A 55 9.55 0.30 19.44
N ASN A 56 8.99 1.50 19.56
CA ASN A 56 8.70 2.12 20.85
C ASN A 56 7.72 3.28 20.63
N LYS A 57 7.34 3.93 21.72
CA LYS A 57 6.40 5.06 21.67
C LYS A 57 6.91 6.23 20.86
N MET A 58 8.20 6.49 20.93
CA MET A 58 8.80 7.58 20.17
C MET A 58 8.66 7.32 18.66
N GLU A 59 8.94 6.11 18.24
CA GLU A 59 8.83 5.77 16.81
C GLU A 59 7.37 5.83 16.35
N LEU A 60 6.44 5.38 17.19
CA LEU A 60 5.02 5.49 16.88
C LEU A 60 4.61 6.95 16.65
N PHE A 61 5.09 7.84 17.48
CA PHE A 61 4.84 9.27 17.32
C PHE A 61 5.45 9.80 16.02
N GLN A 62 6.66 9.35 15.70
CA GLN A 62 7.35 9.74 14.46
C GLN A 62 6.60 9.26 13.21
N ILE A 63 6.04 8.06 13.28
CA ILE A 63 5.22 7.52 12.17
C ILE A 63 3.98 8.39 11.95
N LYS A 64 3.29 8.76 13.03
CA LYS A 64 2.12 9.64 12.92
C LYS A 64 2.49 10.97 12.29
N LYS A 65 3.61 11.53 12.71
CA LYS A 65 4.10 12.80 12.16
C LYS A 65 4.43 12.67 10.67
N PHE A 66 5.07 11.57 10.30
CA PHE A 66 5.41 11.26 8.91
C PHE A 66 4.13 11.21 8.04
N LEU A 67 3.11 10.50 8.51
CA LEU A 67 1.86 10.40 7.77
C LEU A 67 1.18 11.76 7.61
N ASN A 68 1.26 12.61 8.65
CA ASN A 68 0.71 13.95 8.56
C ASN A 68 1.48 14.85 7.59
N VAL A 69 2.80 14.76 7.59
CA VAL A 69 3.64 15.57 6.69
C VAL A 69 3.30 15.27 5.23
N PHE A 70 3.09 14.00 4.91
CA PHE A 70 2.73 13.60 3.55
C PHE A 70 1.23 13.67 3.28
N ASN A 71 0.45 14.12 4.25
CA ASN A 71 -0.99 14.25 4.11
C ASN A 71 -1.65 12.95 3.64
N VAL A 72 -1.27 11.85 4.25
CA VAL A 72 -1.73 10.51 3.88
C VAL A 72 -3.18 10.30 4.30
N LYS A 73 -4.01 9.88 3.36
CA LYS A 73 -5.42 9.57 3.61
C LYS A 73 -5.57 8.10 3.96
N ILE A 74 -6.27 7.82 5.04
CA ILE A 74 -6.53 6.45 5.49
C ILE A 74 -7.91 6.04 5.02
N LEU A 75 -7.97 4.94 4.26
CA LEU A 75 -9.22 4.43 3.72
C LEU A 75 -9.76 3.31 4.60
N ASP A 76 -11.03 3.46 4.99
CA ASP A 76 -11.68 2.50 5.89
C ASP A 76 -11.89 1.14 5.23
N ILE A 77 -11.94 0.11 6.04
CA ILE A 77 -12.33 -1.23 5.61
C ILE A 77 -13.86 -1.28 5.68
N THR A 78 -14.49 -1.06 4.53
CA THR A 78 -15.95 -1.04 4.43
C THR A 78 -16.49 -2.48 4.33
N PRO A 79 -17.80 -2.69 4.54
CA PRO A 79 -18.39 -4.03 4.33
C PRO A 79 -18.12 -4.57 2.92
N GLU A 80 -18.14 -3.72 1.92
CA GLU A 80 -17.85 -4.12 0.54
C GLU A 80 -16.43 -4.63 0.40
N ILE A 81 -15.47 -3.91 0.99
CA ILE A 81 -14.05 -4.32 0.99
C ILE A 81 -13.89 -5.66 1.72
N THR A 82 -14.57 -5.81 2.85
CA THR A 82 -14.50 -7.06 3.61
C THR A 82 -14.96 -8.25 2.77
N HIS A 83 -16.09 -8.13 2.11
CA HIS A 83 -16.62 -9.22 1.29
C HIS A 83 -15.71 -9.56 0.12
N LEU A 84 -15.18 -8.55 -0.54
CA LEU A 84 -14.25 -8.75 -1.66
C LEU A 84 -12.95 -9.40 -1.19
N ALA A 85 -12.42 -8.94 -0.04
CA ALA A 85 -11.20 -9.53 0.51
C ALA A 85 -11.41 -11.00 0.90
N MET A 86 -12.58 -11.34 1.43
CA MET A 86 -12.90 -12.74 1.74
C MET A 86 -12.84 -13.61 0.48
N LEU A 87 -13.40 -13.11 -0.61
CA LEU A 87 -13.35 -13.81 -1.90
C LEU A 87 -11.92 -14.00 -2.39
N TYR A 88 -11.08 -12.99 -2.22
CA TYR A 88 -9.68 -13.08 -2.63
C TYR A 88 -8.92 -14.12 -1.81
N VAL A 89 -9.13 -14.15 -0.51
CA VAL A 89 -8.49 -15.15 0.35
C VAL A 89 -8.93 -16.55 -0.06
N GLU A 90 -10.22 -16.75 -0.27
CA GLU A 90 -10.75 -18.05 -0.69
C GLU A 90 -10.17 -18.50 -2.03
N SER A 91 -10.01 -17.56 -2.95
CA SER A 91 -9.56 -17.88 -4.31
C SER A 91 -8.05 -18.03 -4.42
N TYR A 92 -7.27 -17.28 -3.64
CA TYR A 92 -5.83 -17.13 -3.91
C TYR A 92 -4.90 -17.50 -2.78
N ALA A 93 -5.40 -17.82 -1.58
CA ALA A 93 -4.51 -18.14 -0.47
C ALA A 93 -3.66 -19.37 -0.75
N LEU A 94 -4.26 -20.43 -1.28
CA LEU A 94 -3.55 -21.67 -1.55
C LEU A 94 -2.70 -21.60 -2.81
N SER A 95 -3.23 -21.00 -3.88
CA SER A 95 -2.53 -21.00 -5.17
C SER A 95 -1.49 -19.92 -5.31
N ASN A 96 -1.67 -18.79 -4.63
CA ASN A 96 -0.81 -17.61 -4.81
C ASN A 96 -0.23 -17.08 -3.52
N SER A 97 -0.39 -17.80 -2.42
CA SER A 97 0.12 -17.41 -1.10
C SER A 97 -0.36 -16.03 -0.65
N MET A 98 -1.56 -15.65 -1.09
CA MET A 98 -2.12 -14.36 -0.70
C MET A 98 -2.40 -14.33 0.80
N GLN A 99 -1.88 -13.32 1.48
CA GLN A 99 -2.08 -13.15 2.91
C GLN A 99 -3.32 -12.29 3.15
N LEU A 100 -3.81 -12.35 4.37
CA LEU A 100 -4.98 -11.59 4.78
C LEU A 100 -4.84 -10.09 4.49
N ALA A 101 -3.70 -9.52 4.85
CA ALA A 101 -3.46 -8.09 4.62
C ALA A 101 -3.44 -7.76 3.12
N ASP A 102 -2.82 -8.63 2.30
CA ASP A 102 -2.79 -8.42 0.85
C ASP A 102 -4.20 -8.35 0.26
N ALA A 103 -5.06 -9.27 0.71
CA ALA A 103 -6.44 -9.31 0.24
C ALA A 103 -7.20 -8.03 0.58
N LEU A 104 -7.01 -7.53 1.80
CA LEU A 104 -7.66 -6.31 2.23
C LEU A 104 -7.14 -5.08 1.47
N ILE A 105 -5.85 -5.03 1.22
CA ILE A 105 -5.24 -3.93 0.46
C ILE A 105 -5.72 -3.95 -0.99
N ALA A 106 -5.72 -5.13 -1.63
CA ALA A 106 -6.19 -5.26 -3.00
C ALA A 106 -7.67 -4.87 -3.11
N ALA A 107 -8.49 -5.34 -2.18
CA ALA A 107 -9.92 -5.01 -2.18
C ALA A 107 -10.15 -3.51 -1.99
N THR A 108 -9.32 -2.87 -1.15
CA THR A 108 -9.41 -1.42 -0.96
C THR A 108 -9.08 -0.67 -2.24
N SER A 109 -8.04 -1.12 -2.96
CA SER A 109 -7.65 -0.51 -4.24
C SER A 109 -8.76 -0.61 -5.26
N ILE A 110 -9.32 -1.81 -5.42
CA ILE A 110 -10.39 -2.06 -6.39
C ILE A 110 -11.63 -1.22 -6.06
N THR A 111 -12.06 -1.26 -4.81
CA THR A 111 -13.29 -0.59 -4.39
C THR A 111 -13.18 0.93 -4.53
N ASN A 112 -12.01 1.49 -4.28
CA ASN A 112 -11.78 2.92 -4.38
C ASN A 112 -11.25 3.35 -5.76
N ASN A 113 -11.09 2.40 -6.66
CA ASN A 113 -10.57 2.64 -8.01
C ASN A 113 -9.24 3.40 -7.99
N GLU A 114 -8.33 2.92 -7.15
CA GLU A 114 -7.00 3.52 -7.02
C GLU A 114 -5.91 2.53 -7.45
N THR A 115 -4.81 3.05 -7.93
CA THR A 115 -3.68 2.23 -8.36
C THR A 115 -2.83 1.88 -7.16
N LEU A 116 -2.53 0.60 -6.99
CA LEU A 116 -1.71 0.11 -5.87
C LEU A 116 -0.22 0.27 -6.20
N CYS A 117 0.51 0.90 -5.32
CA CYS A 117 1.97 1.01 -5.40
C CYS A 117 2.58 0.06 -4.35
N THR A 118 3.33 -0.93 -4.81
CA THR A 118 3.90 -1.96 -3.93
C THR A 118 5.26 -2.41 -4.44
N ALA A 119 6.12 -2.86 -3.54
CA ALA A 119 7.38 -3.50 -3.90
C ALA A 119 7.20 -5.02 -4.08
N ASN A 120 6.04 -5.56 -3.72
CA ASN A 120 5.81 -7.01 -3.69
C ASN A 120 4.67 -7.42 -4.62
N GLY A 121 4.83 -7.09 -5.90
CA GLY A 121 3.78 -7.28 -6.90
C GLY A 121 3.32 -8.71 -7.08
N LYS A 122 4.19 -9.68 -6.81
CA LYS A 122 3.84 -11.08 -7.04
C LYS A 122 2.68 -11.58 -6.18
N HIS A 123 2.45 -10.95 -5.03
CA HIS A 123 1.31 -11.31 -4.18
C HIS A 123 -0.02 -10.83 -4.74
N TYR A 124 0.04 -9.88 -5.67
CA TYR A 124 -1.16 -9.21 -6.19
C TYR A 124 -1.47 -9.52 -7.66
N LYS A 125 -0.56 -10.18 -8.37
CA LYS A 125 -0.73 -10.43 -9.80
C LYS A 125 -1.99 -11.19 -10.14
N CYS A 126 -2.45 -12.04 -9.23
CA CYS A 126 -3.62 -12.86 -9.45
C CYS A 126 -4.95 -12.09 -9.41
N VAL A 127 -4.93 -10.89 -8.86
CA VAL A 127 -6.17 -10.12 -8.66
C VAL A 127 -6.61 -9.49 -9.98
N PRO A 128 -7.81 -9.85 -10.49
CA PRO A 128 -8.29 -9.27 -11.74
C PRO A 128 -8.51 -7.78 -11.62
N ASP A 129 -8.18 -7.08 -12.69
CA ASP A 129 -8.43 -5.64 -12.84
C ASP A 129 -7.69 -4.74 -11.86
N LEU A 130 -6.78 -5.29 -11.06
CA LEU A 130 -5.98 -4.48 -10.14
C LEU A 130 -4.90 -3.74 -10.92
N GLN A 131 -4.92 -2.41 -10.82
CA GLN A 131 -3.89 -1.56 -11.40
C GLN A 131 -2.74 -1.48 -10.42
N MET A 132 -1.51 -1.75 -10.88
CA MET A 132 -0.34 -1.74 -10.01
C MET A 132 0.80 -0.93 -10.59
N VAL A 133 1.52 -0.29 -9.70
CA VAL A 133 2.83 0.31 -9.96
C VAL A 133 3.82 -0.41 -9.05
N LEU A 134 4.87 -0.98 -9.65
CA LEU A 134 5.87 -1.71 -8.86
C LEU A 134 7.00 -0.78 -8.46
N PHE A 135 7.29 -0.76 -7.17
CA PHE A 135 8.43 -0.04 -6.63
C PHE A 135 9.57 -1.03 -6.41
N LYS A 136 10.74 -0.73 -6.96
CA LYS A 136 11.92 -1.57 -6.75
C LYS A 136 12.92 -0.84 -5.88
N VAL A 137 13.35 -1.52 -4.82
CA VAL A 137 14.39 -1.01 -3.95
C VAL A 137 15.73 -1.35 -4.57
N GLU A 138 16.59 -0.36 -4.65
CA GLU A 138 17.94 -0.56 -5.19
C GLU A 138 18.99 -0.34 -4.14
#